data_9e3b31a2f0ee1f9e1f572eee031305bb
#
_entry.id   9e3b31a2f0ee1f9e1f572eee031305bb
#
_cell.length_a   1.000
_cell.length_b   1.000
_cell.length_c   1.000
_cell.angle_alpha   90.00
_cell.angle_beta   90.00
_cell.angle_gamma   90.00
#
_symmetry.space_group_name_H-M   'P 1'
#
loop_
_entity.id
_entity.type
_entity.pdbx_description
1 polymer ?
#
loop_
_entity_poly.entity_id
_entity_poly.type
_entity_poly.pdbx_seq_one_letter_code
_entity_poly.pdbx_strand_id
1 'polypeptide(L)'
;RRQRQMCIRDSYIEEQKYNDVQVLVAFSGAVQDGDEEYTEPKLNVRADGTHIAETQTKAEFHDHFNVLIVAEKYQTGFDEPLLHTMIVDKKLKGVKAVQTLSRLNRTCTGKVDTFVLDFANKKEDILEAFQPFYQETSLSQEVNADLIYQTQKELRGFAVYNDADIEAFAKEYFSTGRQDARAMGRMTSVLKPVADRYNQKTPNERYQFRRQVRNLIKW
;
A
#
# COMPACT_ATOMS: atom_id res chain seq x y z
N ARG A 1 -2.61 -14.22 25.26
CA ARG A 1 -2.72 -12.98 24.44
C ARG A 1 -3.27 -13.25 23.04
N ARG A 2 -2.77 -14.28 22.32
CA ARG A 2 -3.20 -14.64 20.95
C ARG A 2 -4.66 -15.06 20.87
N GLN A 3 -5.12 -15.84 21.80
CA GLN A 3 -6.44 -16.42 21.83
C GLN A 3 -7.52 -15.44 22.26
N ARG A 4 -7.23 -14.55 23.25
CA ARG A 4 -8.12 -13.43 23.58
C ARG A 4 -8.49 -12.60 22.36
N GLN A 5 -7.54 -12.43 21.42
CA GLN A 5 -7.79 -11.71 20.17
C GLN A 5 -8.76 -12.47 19.24
N MET A 6 -8.76 -13.80 19.26
CA MET A 6 -9.62 -14.64 18.40
C MET A 6 -11.06 -14.70 18.90
N CYS A 7 -11.28 -14.95 20.19
CA CYS A 7 -12.63 -14.92 20.77
C CYS A 7 -13.24 -13.51 20.73
N ILE A 8 -12.44 -12.47 20.97
CA ILE A 8 -12.85 -11.08 20.84
C ILE A 8 -13.24 -10.76 19.39
N ARG A 9 -12.55 -11.33 18.41
CA ARG A 9 -12.85 -11.17 16.99
C ARG A 9 -14.26 -11.60 16.64
N ASP A 10 -14.60 -12.85 16.94
CA ASP A 10 -15.89 -13.43 16.54
C ASP A 10 -17.06 -12.73 17.24
N SER A 11 -16.95 -12.54 18.56
CA SER A 11 -17.93 -11.79 19.34
C SER A 11 -18.08 -10.35 18.85
N TYR A 12 -16.99 -9.67 18.49
CA TYR A 12 -17.03 -8.29 18.02
C TYR A 12 -17.64 -8.16 16.63
N ILE A 13 -17.29 -9.05 15.70
CA ILE A 13 -17.86 -9.08 14.35
C ILE A 13 -19.38 -9.32 14.42
N GLU A 14 -19.80 -10.26 15.25
CA GLU A 14 -21.20 -10.60 15.45
C GLU A 14 -21.98 -9.47 16.11
N GLU A 15 -21.45 -8.88 17.17
CA GLU A 15 -22.03 -7.73 17.88
C GLU A 15 -22.19 -6.51 16.97
N GLN A 16 -21.16 -6.20 16.16
CA GLN A 16 -21.15 -5.05 15.23
C GLN A 16 -21.87 -5.36 13.91
N LYS A 17 -22.29 -6.60 13.67
CA LYS A 17 -22.97 -7.04 12.43
C LYS A 17 -22.19 -6.74 11.15
N TYR A 18 -20.85 -6.93 11.18
CA TYR A 18 -20.01 -6.80 10.00
C TYR A 18 -20.16 -8.02 9.09
N ASN A 19 -21.16 -8.02 8.23
CA ASN A 19 -21.48 -9.16 7.36
C ASN A 19 -20.49 -9.35 6.20
N ASP A 20 -19.67 -8.34 5.92
CA ASP A 20 -18.68 -8.30 4.85
C ASP A 20 -17.26 -8.61 5.33
N VAL A 21 -17.05 -8.81 6.63
CA VAL A 21 -15.73 -9.11 7.21
C VAL A 21 -15.59 -10.62 7.41
N GLN A 22 -14.75 -11.23 6.57
CA GLN A 22 -14.42 -12.65 6.64
C GLN A 22 -12.97 -12.82 7.07
N VAL A 23 -12.74 -13.51 8.18
CA VAL A 23 -11.43 -13.55 8.85
C VAL A 23 -10.89 -14.97 8.92
N LEU A 24 -9.65 -15.14 8.45
CA LEU A 24 -8.83 -16.32 8.70
C LEU A 24 -7.76 -16.04 9.75
N VAL A 25 -7.30 -17.11 10.39
CA VAL A 25 -6.13 -17.08 11.27
C VAL A 25 -5.02 -17.95 10.71
N ALA A 26 -3.76 -17.55 10.94
CA ALA A 26 -2.59 -18.31 10.52
C ALA A 26 -1.53 -18.31 11.62
N PHE A 27 -1.28 -19.50 12.17
CA PHE A 27 -0.23 -19.74 13.17
C PHE A 27 0.27 -21.17 13.07
N SER A 28 1.42 -21.47 13.64
CA SER A 28 1.99 -22.82 13.61
C SER A 28 1.75 -23.55 14.92
N GLY A 29 1.45 -24.85 14.83
CA GLY A 29 1.23 -25.72 15.97
C GLY A 29 -0.12 -25.54 16.62
N ALA A 30 -0.21 -25.92 17.90
CA ALA A 30 -1.41 -25.81 18.71
C ALA A 30 -1.24 -24.75 19.82
N VAL A 31 -2.32 -24.14 20.24
CA VAL A 31 -2.39 -23.18 21.35
C VAL A 31 -3.35 -23.72 22.41
N GLN A 32 -2.87 -23.85 23.63
CA GLN A 32 -3.69 -24.26 24.78
C GLN A 32 -4.32 -23.03 25.45
N ASP A 33 -5.62 -23.13 25.78
CA ASP A 33 -6.30 -22.17 26.64
C ASP A 33 -7.24 -22.87 27.61
N GLY A 34 -6.82 -22.93 28.85
CA GLY A 34 -7.44 -23.80 29.82
C GLY A 34 -7.33 -25.25 29.39
N ASP A 35 -8.47 -25.95 29.35
CA ASP A 35 -8.55 -27.35 28.95
C ASP A 35 -8.73 -27.56 27.44
N GLU A 36 -8.82 -26.48 26.66
CA GLU A 36 -9.03 -26.57 25.22
C GLU A 36 -7.76 -26.34 24.42
N GLU A 37 -7.58 -27.15 23.38
CA GLU A 37 -6.53 -27.03 22.38
C GLU A 37 -7.11 -26.46 21.08
N TYR A 38 -6.45 -25.42 20.55
CA TYR A 38 -6.81 -24.76 19.31
C TYR A 38 -5.72 -24.93 18.27
N THR A 39 -6.14 -25.35 17.09
CA THR A 39 -5.30 -25.43 15.89
C THR A 39 -5.85 -24.52 14.80
N GLU A 40 -5.03 -24.18 13.83
CA GLU A 40 -5.47 -23.34 12.69
C GLU A 40 -6.69 -23.93 11.98
N PRO A 41 -6.74 -25.25 11.63
CA PRO A 41 -7.92 -25.85 11.01
C PRO A 41 -9.16 -25.82 11.89
N LYS A 42 -9.01 -25.92 13.21
CA LYS A 42 -10.17 -25.87 14.14
C LYS A 42 -10.83 -24.49 14.16
N LEU A 43 -10.04 -23.42 13.92
CA LEU A 43 -10.51 -22.04 13.97
C LEU A 43 -10.93 -21.50 12.61
N ASN A 44 -10.42 -22.06 11.52
CA ASN A 44 -10.75 -21.63 10.18
C ASN A 44 -11.86 -22.50 9.59
N VAL A 45 -13.05 -21.91 9.50
CA VAL A 45 -14.24 -22.63 9.05
C VAL A 45 -14.93 -21.81 7.95
N ARG A 46 -15.37 -22.49 6.90
CA ARG A 46 -16.17 -21.86 5.83
C ARG A 46 -17.61 -21.63 6.30
N ALA A 47 -18.36 -20.86 5.54
CA ALA A 47 -19.77 -20.57 5.81
C ALA A 47 -20.67 -21.84 5.87
N ASP A 48 -20.27 -22.91 5.19
CA ASP A 48 -20.94 -24.21 5.20
C ASP A 48 -20.56 -25.10 6.40
N GLY A 49 -19.70 -24.62 7.31
CA GLY A 49 -19.23 -25.35 8.48
C GLY A 49 -18.03 -26.27 8.21
N THR A 50 -17.47 -26.30 6.99
CA THR A 50 -16.29 -27.14 6.70
C THR A 50 -15.01 -26.47 7.19
N HIS A 51 -14.12 -27.28 7.79
CA HIS A 51 -12.83 -26.82 8.27
C HIS A 51 -11.84 -26.64 7.12
N ILE A 52 -11.01 -25.60 7.21
CA ILE A 52 -9.99 -25.28 6.23
C ILE A 52 -8.64 -25.84 6.71
N ALA A 53 -8.02 -26.70 5.90
CA ALA A 53 -6.70 -27.22 6.19
C ALA A 53 -5.63 -26.12 6.08
N GLU A 54 -4.54 -26.22 6.86
CA GLU A 54 -3.42 -25.25 6.84
C GLU A 54 -2.84 -25.01 5.45
N THR A 55 -2.81 -26.04 4.61
CA THR A 55 -2.32 -25.97 3.23
C THR A 55 -3.23 -25.15 2.31
N GLN A 56 -4.50 -25.01 2.66
CA GLN A 56 -5.53 -24.31 1.89
C GLN A 56 -5.66 -22.83 2.31
N THR A 57 -5.17 -22.44 3.49
CA THR A 57 -5.36 -21.10 4.07
C THR A 57 -4.99 -19.98 3.10
N LYS A 58 -3.94 -20.13 2.28
CA LYS A 58 -3.55 -19.09 1.30
C LYS A 58 -4.55 -18.95 0.16
N ALA A 59 -5.00 -20.05 -0.41
CA ALA A 59 -5.97 -20.05 -1.50
C ALA A 59 -7.32 -19.52 -1.03
N GLU A 60 -7.77 -19.96 0.14
CA GLU A 60 -8.99 -19.47 0.75
C GLU A 60 -8.94 -17.98 1.06
N PHE A 61 -7.79 -17.48 1.54
CA PHE A 61 -7.61 -16.04 1.77
C PHE A 61 -7.70 -15.24 0.46
N HIS A 62 -7.10 -15.74 -0.61
CA HIS A 62 -7.17 -15.09 -1.92
C HIS A 62 -8.60 -15.03 -2.48
N ASP A 63 -9.34 -16.13 -2.36
CA ASP A 63 -10.61 -16.32 -3.08
C ASP A 63 -11.83 -15.86 -2.26
N HIS A 64 -11.80 -15.99 -0.93
CA HIS A 64 -13.02 -15.92 -0.12
C HIS A 64 -12.91 -15.06 1.13
N PHE A 65 -11.70 -14.74 1.61
CA PHE A 65 -11.51 -14.04 2.87
C PHE A 65 -10.78 -12.70 2.65
N ASN A 66 -11.12 -11.70 3.46
CA ASN A 66 -10.56 -10.36 3.32
C ASN A 66 -9.70 -9.89 4.51
N VAL A 67 -9.68 -10.65 5.60
CA VAL A 67 -8.81 -10.39 6.75
C VAL A 67 -8.04 -11.65 7.13
N LEU A 68 -6.71 -11.52 7.33
CA LEU A 68 -5.86 -12.61 7.79
C LEU A 68 -5.08 -12.17 9.05
N ILE A 69 -5.36 -12.85 10.18
CA ILE A 69 -4.64 -12.63 11.44
C ILE A 69 -3.48 -13.61 11.51
N VAL A 70 -2.26 -13.09 11.56
CA VAL A 70 -1.03 -13.90 11.49
C VAL A 70 -0.25 -13.85 12.79
N ALA A 71 0.14 -15.02 13.31
CA ALA A 71 1.04 -15.11 14.45
C ALA A 71 2.23 -16.02 14.13
N GLU A 72 3.41 -15.42 13.92
CA GLU A 72 4.71 -16.08 13.62
C GLU A 72 4.73 -16.97 12.36
N LYS A 73 3.65 -16.97 11.56
CA LYS A 73 3.53 -17.70 10.30
C LYS A 73 3.66 -16.75 9.14
N TYR A 74 3.97 -17.25 7.94
CA TYR A 74 4.06 -16.44 6.72
C TYR A 74 5.06 -15.28 6.76
N GLN A 75 6.09 -15.35 7.60
CA GLN A 75 7.22 -14.40 7.56
C GLN A 75 8.02 -14.54 6.26
N THR A 76 7.99 -15.71 5.64
CA THR A 76 8.54 -16.02 4.31
C THR A 76 7.51 -16.79 3.48
N GLY A 77 7.60 -16.72 2.15
CA GLY A 77 6.79 -17.55 1.26
C GLY A 77 5.28 -17.22 1.19
N PHE A 78 4.84 -16.08 1.68
CA PHE A 78 3.47 -15.58 1.47
C PHE A 78 3.49 -14.53 0.36
N ASP A 79 2.75 -14.77 -0.68
CA ASP A 79 2.61 -13.88 -1.84
C ASP A 79 1.13 -13.65 -2.11
N GLU A 80 0.65 -12.43 -1.80
CA GLU A 80 -0.72 -11.99 -2.04
C GLU A 80 -0.69 -10.59 -2.66
N PRO A 81 -0.82 -10.51 -3.98
CA PRO A 81 -0.77 -9.23 -4.69
C PRO A 81 -1.88 -8.25 -4.27
N LEU A 82 -3.05 -8.77 -3.90
CA LEU A 82 -4.19 -7.96 -3.47
C LEU A 82 -4.03 -7.38 -2.06
N LEU A 83 -3.01 -7.78 -1.30
CA LEU A 83 -2.79 -7.30 0.07
C LEU A 83 -2.59 -5.78 0.07
N HIS A 84 -3.57 -5.05 0.57
CA HIS A 84 -3.62 -3.59 0.57
C HIS A 84 -3.20 -2.99 1.92
N THR A 85 -3.69 -3.56 3.02
CA THR A 85 -3.50 -3.00 4.36
C THR A 85 -2.81 -4.01 5.28
N MET A 86 -1.87 -3.53 6.09
CA MET A 86 -1.23 -4.32 7.13
C MET A 86 -1.31 -3.61 8.47
N ILE A 87 -1.79 -4.32 9.48
CA ILE A 87 -1.81 -3.87 10.87
C ILE A 87 -0.72 -4.62 11.63
N VAL A 88 0.21 -3.88 12.24
CA VAL A 88 1.37 -4.45 12.94
C VAL A 88 1.23 -4.22 14.43
N ASP A 89 1.07 -5.31 15.20
CA ASP A 89 1.05 -5.32 16.67
C ASP A 89 2.20 -6.16 17.22
N LYS A 90 3.37 -6.04 16.62
CA LYS A 90 4.58 -6.78 16.99
C LYS A 90 5.83 -5.95 16.73
N LYS A 91 6.83 -6.09 17.62
CA LYS A 91 8.16 -5.53 17.39
C LYS A 91 8.83 -6.22 16.19
N LEU A 92 9.13 -5.41 15.18
CA LEU A 92 9.89 -5.80 14.00
C LEU A 92 11.30 -5.19 14.09
N LYS A 93 12.35 -5.98 13.79
CA LYS A 93 13.73 -5.52 13.83
C LYS A 93 14.51 -5.98 12.59
N GLY A 94 15.36 -5.09 12.06
CA GLY A 94 16.29 -5.37 10.97
C GLY A 94 15.59 -6.03 9.77
N VAL A 95 16.18 -7.08 9.24
CA VAL A 95 15.70 -7.80 8.05
C VAL A 95 14.24 -8.27 8.17
N LYS A 96 13.78 -8.63 9.38
CA LYS A 96 12.39 -9.05 9.59
C LYS A 96 11.38 -7.92 9.34
N ALA A 97 11.73 -6.67 9.66
CA ALA A 97 10.88 -5.52 9.35
C ALA A 97 10.71 -5.37 7.82
N VAL A 98 11.82 -5.42 7.10
CA VAL A 98 11.81 -5.33 5.63
C VAL A 98 11.03 -6.48 5.00
N GLN A 99 11.31 -7.73 5.41
CA GLN A 99 10.61 -8.92 4.88
C GLN A 99 9.10 -8.91 5.16
N THR A 100 8.68 -8.37 6.28
CA THR A 100 7.25 -8.29 6.63
C THR A 100 6.56 -7.18 5.85
N LEU A 101 7.08 -5.97 5.89
CA LEU A 101 6.42 -4.80 5.30
C LEU A 101 6.47 -4.78 3.76
N SER A 102 7.54 -5.32 3.15
CA SER A 102 7.66 -5.42 1.70
C SER A 102 6.63 -6.31 1.02
N ARG A 103 5.87 -7.12 1.79
CA ARG A 103 4.76 -7.92 1.25
C ARG A 103 3.63 -7.08 0.69
N LEU A 104 3.46 -5.86 1.20
CA LEU A 104 2.50 -4.91 0.64
C LEU A 104 2.92 -4.37 -0.74
N ASN A 105 4.21 -4.41 -1.07
CA ASN A 105 4.75 -3.83 -2.29
C ASN A 105 4.53 -4.67 -3.56
N ARG A 106 3.67 -5.69 -3.49
CA ARG A 106 3.26 -6.45 -4.68
C ARG A 106 2.35 -5.62 -5.56
N THR A 107 2.69 -5.55 -6.84
CA THR A 107 1.88 -4.83 -7.84
C THR A 107 0.75 -5.70 -8.33
N CYS A 108 -0.43 -5.09 -8.46
CA CYS A 108 -1.62 -5.73 -8.99
C CYS A 108 -2.44 -4.68 -9.74
N THR A 109 -3.18 -5.10 -10.76
CA THR A 109 -4.08 -4.21 -11.50
C THR A 109 -5.15 -3.65 -10.57
N GLY A 110 -5.29 -2.32 -10.54
CA GLY A 110 -6.25 -1.63 -9.66
C GLY A 110 -5.73 -1.31 -8.26
N LYS A 111 -4.56 -1.79 -7.86
CA LYS A 111 -3.92 -1.44 -6.60
C LYS A 111 -3.07 -0.18 -6.78
N VAL A 112 -3.53 0.93 -6.24
CA VAL A 112 -2.90 2.25 -6.42
C VAL A 112 -1.93 2.55 -5.28
N ASP A 113 -2.29 2.19 -4.04
CA ASP A 113 -1.54 2.46 -2.83
C ASP A 113 -1.62 1.30 -1.83
N THR A 114 -0.89 1.42 -0.73
CA THR A 114 -0.89 0.46 0.37
C THR A 114 -0.80 1.20 1.69
N PHE A 115 -1.35 0.60 2.73
CA PHE A 115 -1.44 1.21 4.05
C PHE A 115 -0.85 0.32 5.14
N VAL A 116 -0.02 0.90 6.01
CA VAL A 116 0.52 0.23 7.21
C VAL A 116 0.10 1.02 8.45
N LEU A 117 -0.56 0.34 9.38
CA LEU A 117 -0.83 0.84 10.71
C LEU A 117 0.00 0.06 11.72
N ASP A 118 0.95 0.72 12.37
CA ASP A 118 1.91 0.09 13.28
C ASP A 118 1.70 0.60 14.71
N PHE A 119 1.39 -0.31 15.64
CA PHE A 119 1.19 -0.01 17.06
C PHE A 119 2.39 -0.37 17.94
N ALA A 120 3.38 -1.06 17.40
CA ALA A 120 4.45 -1.65 18.18
C ALA A 120 5.83 -1.04 17.94
N ASN A 121 6.06 -0.43 16.76
CA ASN A 121 7.38 0.04 16.37
C ASN A 121 7.42 1.56 16.27
N LYS A 122 8.60 2.13 16.46
CA LYS A 122 8.85 3.55 16.20
C LYS A 122 9.24 3.72 14.73
N LYS A 123 8.93 4.86 14.15
CA LYS A 123 9.30 5.22 12.77
C LYS A 123 10.79 5.07 12.54
N GLU A 124 11.60 5.51 13.50
CA GLU A 124 13.06 5.47 13.43
C GLU A 124 13.61 4.05 13.33
N ASP A 125 13.05 3.11 14.13
CA ASP A 125 13.46 1.70 14.14
C ASP A 125 13.19 1.03 12.77
N ILE A 126 12.07 1.41 12.15
CA ILE A 126 11.69 0.91 10.81
C ILE A 126 12.58 1.52 9.74
N LEU A 127 12.85 2.82 9.79
CA LEU A 127 13.75 3.50 8.85
C LEU A 127 15.16 2.90 8.90
N GLU A 128 15.72 2.69 10.09
CA GLU A 128 17.02 2.05 10.28
C GLU A 128 17.04 0.64 9.66
N ALA A 129 15.98 -0.15 9.86
CA ALA A 129 15.88 -1.49 9.29
C ALA A 129 15.86 -1.48 7.74
N PHE A 130 15.30 -0.45 7.12
CA PHE A 130 15.22 -0.33 5.66
C PHE A 130 16.46 0.31 5.01
N GLN A 131 17.25 1.10 5.76
CA GLN A 131 18.44 1.79 5.22
C GLN A 131 19.38 0.91 4.38
N PRO A 132 19.73 -0.32 4.81
CA PRO A 132 20.64 -1.18 4.02
C PRO A 132 20.08 -1.63 2.67
N PHE A 133 18.75 -1.55 2.49
CA PHE A 133 18.04 -2.06 1.31
C PHE A 133 17.60 -0.95 0.35
N TYR A 134 17.65 0.31 0.81
CA TYR A 134 17.26 1.47 0.01
C TYR A 134 18.37 2.50 0.08
N GLN A 135 19.22 2.52 -0.92
CA GLN A 135 20.28 3.52 -1.04
C GLN A 135 19.76 4.96 -1.21
N GLU A 136 18.48 5.13 -1.58
CA GLU A 136 17.79 6.42 -1.65
C GLU A 136 16.30 6.22 -1.33
N THR A 137 15.91 6.31 -0.08
CA THR A 137 14.49 6.38 0.27
C THR A 137 14.12 7.79 0.72
N SER A 138 13.16 8.37 0.05
CA SER A 138 12.48 9.61 0.45
C SER A 138 11.71 9.50 1.80
N LEU A 139 11.85 8.38 2.52
CA LEU A 139 11.25 8.14 3.85
C LEU A 139 11.95 8.91 4.98
N SER A 140 13.19 9.38 4.77
CA SER A 140 13.98 10.08 5.78
C SER A 140 13.73 11.58 5.85
N GLN A 141 12.97 12.14 4.93
CA GLN A 141 12.72 13.58 4.92
C GLN A 141 11.32 13.84 5.47
N GLU A 142 11.24 14.50 6.61
CA GLU A 142 10.04 15.28 6.94
C GLU A 142 9.69 16.12 5.72
N VAL A 143 8.39 16.17 5.37
CA VAL A 143 7.93 17.01 4.25
C VAL A 143 8.30 18.45 4.60
N ASN A 144 9.48 18.87 4.14
CA ASN A 144 9.94 20.22 4.28
C ASN A 144 9.43 21.00 3.04
N ALA A 145 8.78 22.11 3.27
CA ALA A 145 8.32 22.99 2.21
C ALA A 145 9.44 23.31 1.20
N ASP A 146 10.67 23.42 1.69
CA ASP A 146 11.85 23.67 0.85
C ASP A 146 12.10 22.57 -0.19
N LEU A 147 11.80 21.31 0.13
CA LEU A 147 11.91 20.18 -0.81
C LEU A 147 10.88 20.26 -1.94
N ILE A 148 9.67 20.70 -1.63
CA ILE A 148 8.64 20.93 -2.65
C ILE A 148 9.11 22.03 -3.63
N TYR A 149 9.60 23.15 -3.10
CA TYR A 149 10.12 24.25 -3.92
C TYR A 149 11.35 23.82 -4.72
N GLN A 150 12.26 23.05 -4.13
CA GLN A 150 13.43 22.54 -4.85
C GLN A 150 13.01 21.60 -5.98
N THR A 151 12.09 20.67 -5.73
CA THR A 151 11.58 19.76 -6.76
C THR A 151 10.86 20.50 -7.88
N GLN A 152 10.08 21.54 -7.56
CA GLN A 152 9.46 22.40 -8.57
C GLN A 152 10.51 23.13 -9.41
N LYS A 153 11.58 23.65 -8.79
CA LYS A 153 12.70 24.30 -9.48
C LYS A 153 13.41 23.33 -10.42
N GLU A 154 13.68 22.12 -9.97
CA GLU A 154 14.29 21.07 -10.80
C GLU A 154 13.39 20.70 -11.99
N LEU A 155 12.07 20.52 -11.76
CA LEU A 155 11.11 20.24 -12.82
C LEU A 155 11.06 21.34 -13.88
N ARG A 156 11.11 22.61 -13.48
CA ARG A 156 11.20 23.75 -14.41
C ARG A 156 12.51 23.74 -15.20
N GLY A 157 13.60 23.27 -14.61
CA GLY A 157 14.90 23.12 -15.25
C GLY A 157 14.89 22.18 -16.47
N PHE A 158 13.98 21.21 -16.53
CA PHE A 158 13.82 20.37 -17.71
C PHE A 158 13.20 21.11 -18.92
N ALA A 159 12.61 22.30 -18.73
CA ALA A 159 11.95 23.08 -19.79
C ALA A 159 10.90 22.28 -20.59
N VAL A 160 10.22 21.33 -19.95
CA VAL A 160 9.12 20.54 -20.51
C VAL A 160 7.83 21.35 -20.48
N TYR A 161 7.63 22.16 -19.45
CA TYR A 161 6.48 23.05 -19.27
C TYR A 161 6.94 24.41 -18.72
N ASN A 162 6.09 25.41 -18.85
CA ASN A 162 6.28 26.75 -18.31
C ASN A 162 4.99 27.26 -17.63
N ASP A 163 5.03 28.45 -17.04
CA ASP A 163 3.89 28.99 -16.29
C ASP A 163 2.68 29.24 -17.19
N ALA A 164 2.87 29.64 -18.43
CA ALA A 164 1.79 29.83 -19.39
C ALA A 164 1.06 28.52 -19.72
N ASP A 165 1.78 27.40 -19.79
CA ASP A 165 1.16 26.08 -19.97
C ASP A 165 0.29 25.68 -18.75
N ILE A 166 0.78 26.00 -17.54
CA ILE A 166 0.06 25.73 -16.29
C ILE A 166 -1.23 26.58 -16.23
N GLU A 167 -1.13 27.87 -16.53
CA GLU A 167 -2.28 28.79 -16.55
C GLU A 167 -3.33 28.37 -17.59
N ALA A 168 -2.88 28.02 -18.80
CA ALA A 168 -3.77 27.56 -19.85
C ALA A 168 -4.51 26.28 -19.47
N PHE A 169 -3.79 25.31 -18.89
CA PHE A 169 -4.40 24.07 -18.41
C PHE A 169 -5.36 24.32 -17.26
N ALA A 170 -4.97 25.11 -16.25
CA ALA A 170 -5.78 25.46 -15.11
C ALA A 170 -7.08 26.16 -15.54
N LYS A 171 -7.01 27.08 -16.49
CA LYS A 171 -8.16 27.77 -17.06
C LYS A 171 -9.17 26.78 -17.66
N GLU A 172 -8.72 25.82 -18.45
CA GLU A 172 -9.60 24.80 -19.02
C GLU A 172 -10.11 23.84 -17.97
N TYR A 173 -9.28 23.41 -17.03
CA TYR A 173 -9.65 22.47 -15.97
C TYR A 173 -10.71 23.02 -15.02
N PHE A 174 -10.58 24.30 -14.61
CA PHE A 174 -11.51 24.93 -13.68
C PHE A 174 -12.69 25.63 -14.37
N SER A 175 -12.68 25.81 -15.70
CA SER A 175 -13.77 26.45 -16.44
C SER A 175 -15.01 25.57 -16.61
N THR A 176 -14.88 24.27 -16.48
CA THR A 176 -15.93 23.29 -16.75
C THR A 176 -16.41 22.62 -15.46
N GLY A 177 -17.67 22.86 -15.09
CA GLY A 177 -18.31 22.18 -13.95
C GLY A 177 -18.53 20.66 -14.16
N ARG A 178 -18.32 20.13 -15.36
CA ARG A 178 -18.35 18.71 -15.72
C ARG A 178 -17.23 18.41 -16.69
N GLN A 179 -16.42 17.40 -16.37
CA GLN A 179 -15.38 16.88 -17.26
C GLN A 179 -16.02 15.94 -18.30
N ASP A 180 -16.55 16.51 -19.37
CA ASP A 180 -17.06 15.76 -20.51
C ASP A 180 -15.95 15.49 -21.56
N ALA A 181 -16.26 14.72 -22.60
CA ALA A 181 -15.33 14.38 -23.68
C ALA A 181 -14.78 15.64 -24.42
N ARG A 182 -15.56 16.72 -24.49
CA ARG A 182 -15.13 17.99 -25.11
C ARG A 182 -14.14 18.74 -24.22
N ALA A 183 -14.35 18.75 -22.91
CA ALA A 183 -13.43 19.32 -21.95
C ALA A 183 -12.08 18.56 -21.97
N MET A 184 -12.11 17.23 -22.01
CA MET A 184 -10.91 16.40 -22.17
C MET A 184 -10.16 16.72 -23.47
N GLY A 185 -10.87 16.91 -24.58
CA GLY A 185 -10.26 17.29 -25.88
C GLY A 185 -9.54 18.64 -25.79
N ARG A 186 -10.13 19.67 -25.14
CA ARG A 186 -9.47 20.98 -24.95
C ARG A 186 -8.24 20.86 -24.04
N MET A 187 -8.34 20.16 -22.91
CA MET A 187 -7.20 19.91 -22.01
C MET A 187 -6.05 19.18 -22.73
N THR A 188 -6.38 18.18 -23.54
CA THR A 188 -5.39 17.46 -24.36
C THR A 188 -4.71 18.40 -25.36
N SER A 189 -5.46 19.30 -26.00
CA SER A 189 -4.89 20.29 -26.94
C SER A 189 -3.93 21.24 -26.26
N VAL A 190 -4.24 21.70 -25.05
CA VAL A 190 -3.35 22.56 -24.24
C VAL A 190 -2.08 21.80 -23.82
N LEU A 191 -2.17 20.50 -23.53
CA LEU A 191 -1.02 19.68 -23.12
C LEU A 191 -0.15 19.20 -24.29
N LYS A 192 -0.62 19.30 -25.55
CA LYS A 192 0.14 18.83 -26.70
C LYS A 192 1.52 19.48 -26.84
N PRO A 193 1.71 20.80 -26.74
CA PRO A 193 3.04 21.41 -26.77
C PRO A 193 3.97 20.93 -25.66
N VAL A 194 3.41 20.64 -24.47
CA VAL A 194 4.15 20.08 -23.32
C VAL A 194 4.63 18.66 -23.67
N ALA A 195 3.75 17.82 -24.22
CA ALA A 195 4.08 16.49 -24.65
C ALA A 195 5.15 16.48 -25.76
N ASP A 196 5.08 17.41 -26.71
CA ASP A 196 6.06 17.53 -27.78
C ASP A 196 7.45 17.89 -27.22
N ARG A 197 7.54 18.86 -26.29
CA ARG A 197 8.79 19.21 -25.61
C ARG A 197 9.34 18.05 -24.77
N TYR A 198 8.46 17.29 -24.08
CA TYR A 198 8.86 16.08 -23.36
C TYR A 198 9.44 15.01 -24.30
N ASN A 199 8.82 14.79 -25.45
CA ASN A 199 9.26 13.78 -26.40
C ASN A 199 10.61 14.12 -27.07
N GLN A 200 10.97 15.41 -27.13
CA GLN A 200 12.27 15.88 -27.63
C GLN A 200 13.42 15.65 -26.63
N LYS A 201 13.11 15.33 -25.36
CA LYS A 201 14.13 15.04 -24.35
C LYS A 201 14.76 13.67 -24.55
N THR A 202 16.00 13.53 -24.12
CA THR A 202 16.70 12.24 -24.09
C THR A 202 15.99 11.23 -23.20
N PRO A 203 16.18 9.92 -23.40
CA PRO A 203 15.60 8.90 -22.54
C PRO A 203 15.91 9.10 -21.05
N ASN A 204 17.11 9.54 -20.72
CA ASN A 204 17.52 9.81 -19.34
C ASN A 204 16.80 11.03 -18.75
N GLU A 205 16.71 12.14 -19.48
CA GLU A 205 15.98 13.33 -19.03
C GLU A 205 14.49 13.02 -18.83
N ARG A 206 13.86 12.26 -19.74
CA ARG A 206 12.48 11.80 -19.59
C ARG A 206 12.28 10.94 -18.35
N TYR A 207 13.25 10.07 -18.03
CA TYR A 207 13.22 9.26 -16.81
C TYR A 207 13.30 10.13 -15.56
N GLN A 208 14.27 11.06 -15.51
CA GLN A 208 14.47 11.98 -14.37
C GLN A 208 13.24 12.89 -14.18
N PHE A 209 12.72 13.46 -15.25
CA PHE A 209 11.51 14.29 -15.21
C PHE A 209 10.32 13.53 -14.58
N ARG A 210 10.04 12.32 -15.07
CA ARG A 210 8.96 11.48 -14.51
C ARG A 210 9.17 11.13 -13.04
N ARG A 211 10.43 10.90 -12.65
CA ARG A 211 10.80 10.63 -11.24
C ARG A 211 10.45 11.85 -10.37
N GLN A 212 10.83 13.05 -10.80
CA GLN A 212 10.55 14.28 -10.04
C GLN A 212 9.05 14.63 -10.00
N VAL A 213 8.32 14.42 -11.08
CA VAL A 213 6.84 14.56 -11.08
C VAL A 213 6.20 13.62 -10.06
N ARG A 214 6.62 12.36 -10.03
CA ARG A 214 6.11 11.39 -9.04
C ARG A 214 6.43 11.80 -7.60
N ASN A 215 7.61 12.36 -7.36
CA ASN A 215 7.99 12.87 -6.04
C ASN A 215 7.10 14.04 -5.64
N LEU A 216 6.86 15.00 -6.55
CA LEU A 216 6.00 16.15 -6.27
C LEU A 216 4.54 15.75 -5.95
N ILE A 217 4.00 14.73 -6.61
CA ILE A 217 2.61 14.25 -6.39
C ILE A 217 2.47 13.54 -5.03
N LYS A 218 3.55 12.99 -4.50
CA LYS A 218 3.54 12.28 -3.21
C LYS A 218 3.51 13.20 -1.99
N TRP A 219 3.80 14.48 -2.15
CA TRP A 219 3.82 15.51 -1.11
C TRP A 219 2.57 16.38 -1.16
#